data_e1d6fb988466660cb557923bf81a3592
#
_entry.id   e1d6fb988466660cb557923bf81a3592
#
_cell.length_a   1.000
_cell.length_b   1.000
_cell.length_c   1.000
_cell.angle_alpha   90.00
_cell.angle_beta   90.00
_cell.angle_gamma   90.00
#
_symmetry.space_group_name_H-M   'P 1'
#
loop_
_entity.id
_entity.type
_entity.pdbx_description
1 polymer ?
#
loop_
_entity_poly.entity_id
_entity_poly.type
_entity_poly.pdbx_seq_one_letter_code
_entity_poly.pdbx_strand_id
1 'polypeptide(L)'
;MKFTNSKTSEIFLNNQRYFVKRDDLLHSDFSGNKARKFYYFLKNDLKNIEKIISHGSNQSNAMYSLSVLCKLKNLKFDYYVSHLPDILSKNPSGNYKEALKNGMNLIIGEIPQHFKENELFISEGGAVKEASFGIEILANEIKSWAKEQNIEDKKLKIFLPSGTGTTALYLQKFLPFELFTCSCVGDDEYLKKQFLDLEEENHPKILKKEKKYHFGKLYIEFYFKHIELLKQTNIEFDLLYDSLGWIVFEEFVKNLENKDEYVFLYIHQGGVLGNKTMIERYKFKFPNTLESI
;
A
#
# COMPACT_ATOMS: atom_id res chain seq x y z
N MET A 1 18.88 -6.97 -9.29
CA MET A 1 17.68 -6.28 -8.74
C MET A 1 16.91 -7.27 -7.88
N LYS A 2 16.62 -6.90 -6.64
CA LYS A 2 15.94 -7.76 -5.68
C LYS A 2 14.50 -7.25 -5.53
N PHE A 3 13.52 -8.04 -5.98
CA PHE A 3 12.09 -7.71 -5.91
C PHE A 3 11.32 -8.63 -4.96
N THR A 4 12.05 -9.46 -4.22
CA THR A 4 11.53 -10.42 -3.23
C THR A 4 12.48 -10.50 -2.05
N ASN A 5 12.11 -11.22 -0.99
CA ASN A 5 12.90 -11.39 0.23
C ASN A 5 13.20 -10.07 0.94
N SER A 6 12.17 -9.26 1.18
CA SER A 6 12.29 -8.11 2.06
C SER A 6 12.62 -8.57 3.48
N LYS A 7 13.42 -7.80 4.21
CA LYS A 7 13.74 -8.12 5.60
C LYS A 7 12.55 -7.88 6.52
N THR A 8 12.53 -8.57 7.65
CA THR A 8 11.70 -8.25 8.81
C THR A 8 12.56 -7.55 9.86
N SER A 9 12.16 -6.38 10.31
CA SER A 9 12.87 -5.59 11.32
C SER A 9 12.07 -5.59 12.62
N GLU A 10 12.76 -5.74 13.74
CA GLU A 10 12.18 -5.52 15.07
C GLU A 10 12.19 -4.04 15.38
N ILE A 11 11.11 -3.55 15.98
CA ILE A 11 10.95 -2.18 16.45
C ILE A 11 10.27 -2.13 17.81
N PHE A 12 10.46 -1.02 18.51
CA PHE A 12 9.68 -0.67 19.69
C PHE A 12 8.92 0.62 19.42
N LEU A 13 7.63 0.59 19.71
CA LEU A 13 6.74 1.76 19.62
C LEU A 13 5.93 1.81 20.91
N ASN A 14 6.03 2.92 21.66
CA ASN A 14 5.35 3.10 22.95
C ASN A 14 5.58 1.92 23.94
N ASN A 15 6.83 1.46 24.03
CA ASN A 15 7.28 0.31 24.81
C ASN A 15 6.67 -1.05 24.43
N GLN A 16 5.91 -1.12 23.35
CA GLN A 16 5.42 -2.38 22.78
C GLN A 16 6.33 -2.82 21.65
N ARG A 17 6.68 -4.12 21.66
CA ARG A 17 7.47 -4.75 20.60
C ARG A 17 6.60 -5.09 19.39
N TYR A 18 7.07 -4.72 18.20
CA TYR A 18 6.50 -5.09 16.91
C TYR A 18 7.58 -5.58 15.97
N PHE A 19 7.18 -6.33 14.96
CA PHE A 19 7.99 -6.63 13.79
C PHE A 19 7.40 -5.91 12.57
N VAL A 20 8.26 -5.47 11.66
CA VAL A 20 7.86 -4.79 10.43
C VAL A 20 8.46 -5.53 9.24
N LYS A 21 7.61 -6.07 8.38
CA LYS A 21 8.01 -6.61 7.08
C LYS A 21 8.26 -5.45 6.12
N ARG A 22 9.50 -5.26 5.71
CA ARG A 22 10.02 -4.07 5.05
C ARG A 22 9.92 -4.16 3.52
N ASP A 23 8.69 -4.26 2.99
CA ASP A 23 8.47 -4.27 1.54
C ASP A 23 8.81 -2.92 0.88
N ASP A 24 8.88 -1.84 1.66
CA ASP A 24 9.41 -0.54 1.23
C ASP A 24 10.86 -0.61 0.73
N LEU A 25 11.64 -1.61 1.18
CA LEU A 25 13.05 -1.80 0.82
C LEU A 25 13.29 -2.83 -0.31
N LEU A 26 12.25 -3.27 -1.01
CA LEU A 26 12.41 -4.24 -2.11
C LEU A 26 13.26 -3.70 -3.25
N HIS A 27 13.00 -2.48 -3.68
CA HIS A 27 13.73 -1.78 -4.74
C HIS A 27 13.52 -0.28 -4.59
N SER A 28 14.47 0.55 -5.06
CA SER A 28 14.41 2.02 -4.94
C SER A 28 13.15 2.63 -5.59
N ASP A 29 12.75 2.12 -6.75
CA ASP A 29 11.66 2.70 -7.55
C ASP A 29 10.43 1.79 -7.62
N PHE A 30 10.60 0.49 -7.42
CA PHE A 30 9.55 -0.52 -7.54
C PHE A 30 9.44 -1.31 -6.24
N SER A 31 8.77 -0.73 -5.24
CA SER A 31 8.72 -1.25 -3.88
C SER A 31 7.30 -1.37 -3.33
N GLY A 32 7.19 -1.89 -2.14
CA GLY A 32 5.95 -2.02 -1.40
C GLY A 32 4.94 -2.99 -2.02
N ASN A 33 3.70 -2.85 -1.63
CA ASN A 33 2.62 -3.73 -2.08
C ASN A 33 2.36 -3.66 -3.60
N LYS A 34 2.72 -2.55 -4.25
CA LYS A 34 2.55 -2.42 -5.70
C LYS A 34 3.58 -3.24 -6.46
N ALA A 35 4.82 -3.31 -5.96
CA ALA A 35 5.81 -4.22 -6.51
C ALA A 35 5.36 -5.69 -6.40
N ARG A 36 4.76 -6.07 -5.25
CA ARG A 36 4.18 -7.40 -5.08
C ARG A 36 3.04 -7.66 -6.06
N LYS A 37 2.06 -6.75 -6.16
CA LYS A 37 0.90 -6.90 -7.05
C LYS A 37 1.29 -6.99 -8.52
N PHE A 38 2.28 -6.22 -8.95
CA PHE A 38 2.71 -6.16 -10.35
C PHE A 38 3.87 -7.12 -10.67
N TYR A 39 4.30 -7.93 -9.71
CA TYR A 39 5.43 -8.84 -9.90
C TYR A 39 5.17 -9.89 -10.98
N TYR A 40 3.93 -10.35 -11.13
CA TYR A 40 3.54 -11.23 -12.23
C TYR A 40 3.89 -10.63 -13.59
N PHE A 41 3.49 -9.38 -13.83
CA PHE A 41 3.75 -8.68 -15.08
C PHE A 41 5.24 -8.37 -15.29
N LEU A 42 6.00 -8.22 -14.22
CA LEU A 42 7.45 -8.02 -14.30
C LEU A 42 8.16 -9.32 -14.71
N LYS A 43 7.75 -10.46 -14.16
CA LYS A 43 8.41 -11.77 -14.37
C LYS A 43 8.02 -12.46 -15.65
N ASN A 44 6.80 -12.31 -16.09
CA ASN A 44 6.29 -13.00 -17.26
C ASN A 44 6.53 -12.19 -18.55
N ASP A 45 6.65 -12.91 -19.64
CA ASP A 45 6.70 -12.29 -20.96
C ASP A 45 5.28 -11.84 -21.35
N LEU A 46 5.13 -10.54 -21.54
CA LEU A 46 3.88 -9.92 -21.98
C LEU A 46 3.84 -9.86 -23.51
N LYS A 47 4.02 -11.04 -24.15
CA LYS A 47 4.00 -11.16 -25.62
C LYS A 47 2.77 -10.46 -26.18
N ASN A 48 2.98 -9.68 -27.24
CA ASN A 48 1.96 -8.89 -27.95
C ASN A 48 1.38 -7.69 -27.17
N ILE A 49 1.74 -7.46 -25.90
CA ILE A 49 1.33 -6.25 -25.18
C ILE A 49 2.34 -5.14 -25.47
N GLU A 50 1.85 -4.04 -25.99
CA GLU A 50 2.64 -2.84 -26.27
C GLU A 50 2.35 -1.71 -25.29
N LYS A 51 1.17 -1.78 -24.64
CA LYS A 51 0.69 -0.72 -23.78
C LYS A 51 -0.03 -1.27 -22.56
N ILE A 52 0.24 -0.66 -21.40
CA ILE A 52 -0.59 -0.82 -20.20
C ILE A 52 -1.50 0.40 -20.06
N ILE A 53 -2.77 0.16 -19.70
CA ILE A 53 -3.78 1.18 -19.42
C ILE A 53 -4.24 1.00 -17.98
N SER A 54 -4.32 2.09 -17.23
CA SER A 54 -4.88 2.08 -15.87
C SER A 54 -5.54 3.41 -15.53
N HIS A 55 -6.11 3.51 -14.34
CA HIS A 55 -6.82 4.71 -13.90
C HIS A 55 -6.76 4.89 -12.38
N GLY A 56 -7.22 6.04 -11.91
CA GLY A 56 -7.38 6.35 -10.51
C GLY A 56 -6.96 7.79 -10.15
N SER A 57 -6.48 7.98 -8.91
CA SER A 57 -6.06 9.30 -8.42
C SER A 57 -4.76 9.77 -9.10
N ASN A 58 -4.65 11.09 -9.30
CA ASN A 58 -3.47 11.74 -9.90
C ASN A 58 -2.20 11.72 -9.01
N GLN A 59 -2.27 11.17 -7.79
CA GLN A 59 -1.13 10.92 -6.89
C GLN A 59 -1.07 9.44 -6.46
N SER A 60 -1.66 8.55 -7.26
CA SER A 60 -1.73 7.12 -6.94
C SER A 60 -0.35 6.46 -6.88
N ASN A 61 -0.09 5.69 -5.82
CA ASN A 61 1.09 4.82 -5.72
C ASN A 61 1.08 3.73 -6.81
N ALA A 62 -0.10 3.29 -7.26
CA ALA A 62 -0.22 2.33 -8.36
C ALA A 62 0.18 2.95 -9.70
N MET A 63 -0.21 4.20 -9.96
CA MET A 63 0.20 4.97 -11.14
C MET A 63 1.73 5.02 -11.25
N TYR A 64 2.40 5.43 -10.17
CA TYR A 64 3.86 5.48 -10.14
C TYR A 64 4.49 4.11 -10.39
N SER A 65 4.05 3.09 -9.66
CA SER A 65 4.62 1.75 -9.80
C SER A 65 4.38 1.12 -11.18
N LEU A 66 3.21 1.37 -11.80
CA LEU A 66 2.95 0.95 -13.19
C LEU A 66 3.83 1.68 -14.18
N SER A 67 4.11 2.98 -13.98
CA SER A 67 5.04 3.71 -14.83
C SER A 67 6.46 3.12 -14.77
N VAL A 68 6.91 2.69 -13.58
CA VAL A 68 8.19 1.99 -13.41
C VAL A 68 8.16 0.63 -14.11
N LEU A 69 7.11 -0.16 -13.94
CA LEU A 69 6.94 -1.45 -14.63
C LEU A 69 7.02 -1.28 -16.15
N CYS A 70 6.29 -0.31 -16.71
CA CYS A 70 6.27 -0.03 -18.14
C CYS A 70 7.65 0.37 -18.66
N LYS A 71 8.38 1.21 -17.91
CA LYS A 71 9.76 1.58 -18.24
C LYS A 71 10.70 0.35 -18.24
N LEU A 72 10.59 -0.53 -17.22
CA LEU A 72 11.41 -1.75 -17.13
C LEU A 72 11.11 -2.75 -18.26
N LYS A 73 9.86 -2.77 -18.75
CA LYS A 73 9.39 -3.68 -19.81
C LYS A 73 9.41 -3.03 -21.21
N ASN A 74 9.79 -1.77 -21.30
CA ASN A 74 9.73 -0.98 -22.54
C ASN A 74 8.33 -0.94 -23.18
N LEU A 75 7.30 -0.74 -22.33
CA LEU A 75 5.90 -0.62 -22.72
C LEU A 75 5.43 0.84 -22.64
N LYS A 76 4.44 1.20 -23.45
CA LYS A 76 3.72 2.47 -23.30
C LYS A 76 2.81 2.42 -22.08
N PHE A 77 2.55 3.57 -21.45
CA PHE A 77 1.67 3.64 -20.29
C PHE A 77 0.70 4.82 -20.42
N ASP A 78 -0.60 4.52 -20.56
CA ASP A 78 -1.69 5.49 -20.51
C ASP A 78 -2.39 5.40 -19.15
N TYR A 79 -2.49 6.54 -18.45
CA TYR A 79 -3.15 6.61 -17.14
C TYR A 79 -4.28 7.63 -17.16
N TYR A 80 -5.49 7.17 -16.85
CA TYR A 80 -6.72 7.97 -16.86
C TYR A 80 -7.02 8.54 -15.48
N VAL A 81 -7.33 9.85 -15.45
CA VAL A 81 -7.79 10.57 -14.26
C VAL A 81 -9.06 11.33 -14.59
N SER A 82 -9.98 11.44 -13.64
CA SER A 82 -11.18 12.25 -13.80
C SER A 82 -10.87 13.75 -13.79
N HIS A 83 -9.82 14.15 -13.09
CA HIS A 83 -9.43 15.54 -12.92
C HIS A 83 -7.94 15.68 -12.60
N LEU A 84 -7.30 16.72 -13.13
CA LEU A 84 -5.95 17.14 -12.77
C LEU A 84 -5.99 18.61 -12.32
N PRO A 85 -5.66 18.92 -11.04
CA PRO A 85 -5.62 20.30 -10.57
C PRO A 85 -4.61 21.15 -11.34
N ASP A 86 -4.95 22.40 -11.66
CA ASP A 86 -4.10 23.33 -12.41
C ASP A 86 -2.71 23.50 -11.80
N ILE A 87 -2.64 23.57 -10.46
CA ILE A 87 -1.37 23.71 -9.76
C ILE A 87 -0.47 22.50 -9.99
N LEU A 88 -1.05 21.29 -10.02
CA LEU A 88 -0.32 20.04 -10.26
C LEU A 88 0.08 19.90 -11.73
N SER A 89 -0.78 20.36 -12.64
CA SER A 89 -0.48 20.41 -14.08
C SER A 89 0.71 21.33 -14.39
N LYS A 90 0.71 22.53 -13.79
CA LYS A 90 1.79 23.52 -13.97
C LYS A 90 3.08 23.17 -13.24
N ASN A 91 2.96 22.56 -12.05
CA ASN A 91 4.08 22.20 -11.18
C ASN A 91 3.96 20.73 -10.74
N PRO A 92 4.30 19.76 -11.60
CA PRO A 92 4.24 18.34 -11.25
C PRO A 92 5.06 18.01 -10.00
N SER A 93 4.49 17.26 -9.08
CA SER A 93 5.12 16.84 -7.82
C SER A 93 4.74 15.39 -7.45
N GLY A 94 5.47 14.80 -6.50
CA GLY A 94 5.19 13.47 -5.96
C GLY A 94 5.12 12.36 -7.01
N ASN A 95 4.20 11.44 -6.81
CA ASN A 95 4.01 10.28 -7.69
C ASN A 95 3.72 10.67 -9.14
N TYR A 96 2.95 11.73 -9.35
CA TYR A 96 2.65 12.23 -10.70
C TYR A 96 3.91 12.67 -11.45
N LYS A 97 4.76 13.48 -10.82
CA LYS A 97 6.02 13.94 -11.42
C LYS A 97 6.92 12.77 -11.81
N GLU A 98 7.09 11.82 -10.92
CA GLU A 98 7.99 10.69 -11.16
C GLU A 98 7.40 9.72 -12.20
N ALA A 99 6.07 9.56 -12.26
CA ALA A 99 5.43 8.78 -13.32
C ALA A 99 5.60 9.42 -14.71
N LEU A 100 5.50 10.74 -14.82
CA LEU A 100 5.80 11.47 -16.08
C LEU A 100 7.25 11.24 -16.54
N LYS A 101 8.22 11.29 -15.61
CA LYS A 101 9.64 11.00 -15.93
C LYS A 101 9.87 9.57 -16.44
N ASN A 102 9.01 8.64 -16.04
CA ASN A 102 9.04 7.26 -16.52
C ASN A 102 8.33 7.06 -17.87
N GLY A 103 7.78 8.13 -18.47
CA GLY A 103 7.13 8.08 -19.78
C GLY A 103 5.62 7.82 -19.72
N MET A 104 4.96 8.04 -18.57
CA MET A 104 3.51 7.97 -18.47
C MET A 104 2.86 9.05 -19.31
N ASN A 105 1.83 8.68 -20.09
CA ASN A 105 0.88 9.57 -20.72
C ASN A 105 -0.36 9.70 -19.83
N LEU A 106 -0.60 10.91 -19.28
CA LEU A 106 -1.80 11.17 -18.48
C LEU A 106 -2.94 11.63 -19.38
N ILE A 107 -4.11 11.04 -19.19
CA ILE A 107 -5.32 11.36 -19.93
C ILE A 107 -6.41 11.80 -18.96
N ILE A 108 -6.96 12.99 -19.17
CA ILE A 108 -8.12 13.47 -18.40
C ILE A 108 -9.37 13.02 -19.14
N GLY A 109 -10.18 12.18 -18.52
CA GLY A 109 -11.40 11.65 -19.13
C GLY A 109 -11.77 10.26 -18.63
N GLU A 110 -12.74 9.67 -19.32
CA GLU A 110 -13.22 8.32 -19.02
C GLU A 110 -12.33 7.26 -19.65
N ILE A 111 -12.28 6.09 -18.99
CA ILE A 111 -11.57 4.92 -19.47
C ILE A 111 -12.29 4.36 -20.70
N PRO A 112 -11.57 3.92 -21.75
CA PRO A 112 -12.18 3.24 -22.88
C PRO A 112 -13.00 2.01 -22.44
N GLN A 113 -14.15 1.80 -23.06
CA GLN A 113 -14.99 0.63 -22.81
C GLN A 113 -14.39 -0.66 -23.41
N HIS A 114 -13.53 -0.54 -24.42
CA HIS A 114 -12.89 -1.65 -25.11
C HIS A 114 -11.39 -1.39 -25.25
N PHE A 115 -10.60 -2.44 -25.11
CA PHE A 115 -9.15 -2.42 -25.25
C PHE A 115 -8.74 -3.25 -26.48
N LYS A 116 -7.65 -2.87 -27.12
CA LYS A 116 -7.07 -3.63 -28.23
C LYS A 116 -6.37 -4.89 -27.72
N GLU A 117 -6.14 -5.85 -28.58
CA GLU A 117 -5.45 -7.11 -28.22
C GLU A 117 -4.02 -6.88 -27.69
N ASN A 118 -3.37 -5.81 -28.10
CA ASN A 118 -2.03 -5.42 -27.64
C ASN A 118 -2.05 -4.42 -26.46
N GLU A 119 -3.20 -4.20 -25.83
CA GLU A 119 -3.38 -3.34 -24.67
C GLU A 119 -3.81 -4.15 -23.45
N LEU A 120 -3.10 -3.96 -22.34
CA LEU A 120 -3.42 -4.59 -21.05
C LEU A 120 -4.03 -3.56 -20.10
N PHE A 121 -5.28 -3.80 -19.71
CA PHE A 121 -5.93 -2.98 -18.69
C PHE A 121 -5.64 -3.53 -17.30
N ILE A 122 -5.21 -2.64 -16.39
CA ILE A 122 -5.00 -2.95 -14.98
C ILE A 122 -5.89 -2.00 -14.18
N SER A 123 -6.83 -2.56 -13.41
CA SER A 123 -7.77 -1.80 -12.60
C SER A 123 -7.11 -0.99 -11.50
N GLU A 124 -7.84 0.00 -10.96
CA GLU A 124 -7.37 0.91 -9.92
C GLU A 124 -6.72 0.15 -8.75
N GLY A 125 -5.60 0.69 -8.29
CA GLY A 125 -4.86 0.12 -7.18
C GLY A 125 -4.22 -1.25 -7.45
N GLY A 126 -4.30 -1.78 -8.69
CA GLY A 126 -3.84 -3.13 -9.04
C GLY A 126 -4.72 -4.23 -8.44
N ALA A 127 -6.05 -4.03 -8.46
CA ALA A 127 -7.04 -5.03 -8.03
C ALA A 127 -7.28 -6.02 -9.18
N VAL A 128 -6.34 -6.93 -9.39
CA VAL A 128 -6.35 -7.95 -10.45
C VAL A 128 -5.93 -9.31 -9.89
N LYS A 129 -6.34 -10.40 -10.54
CA LYS A 129 -6.05 -11.78 -10.08
C LYS A 129 -4.54 -12.08 -10.08
N GLU A 130 -3.80 -11.53 -11.02
CA GLU A 130 -2.35 -11.69 -11.15
C GLU A 130 -1.58 -11.16 -9.93
N ALA A 131 -2.20 -10.27 -9.14
CA ALA A 131 -1.62 -9.77 -7.90
C ALA A 131 -1.35 -10.91 -6.89
N SER A 132 -2.13 -12.00 -6.94
CA SER A 132 -1.96 -13.18 -6.08
C SER A 132 -0.55 -13.76 -6.18
N PHE A 133 0.05 -13.79 -7.38
CA PHE A 133 1.38 -14.37 -7.63
C PHE A 133 2.48 -13.76 -6.73
N GLY A 134 2.61 -12.46 -6.71
CA GLY A 134 3.65 -11.81 -5.91
C GLY A 134 3.30 -11.71 -4.43
N ILE A 135 2.01 -11.77 -4.08
CA ILE A 135 1.55 -11.80 -2.69
C ILE A 135 1.75 -13.20 -2.08
N GLU A 136 1.62 -14.27 -2.86
CA GLU A 136 1.98 -15.63 -2.42
C GLU A 136 3.46 -15.72 -2.04
N ILE A 137 4.35 -15.07 -2.80
CA ILE A 137 5.77 -14.98 -2.45
C ILE A 137 5.96 -14.27 -1.11
N LEU A 138 5.26 -13.15 -0.87
CA LEU A 138 5.28 -12.47 0.42
C LEU A 138 4.78 -13.38 1.55
N ALA A 139 3.70 -14.12 1.33
CA ALA A 139 3.19 -15.09 2.30
C ALA A 139 4.23 -16.16 2.65
N ASN A 140 4.93 -16.70 1.64
CA ASN A 140 5.99 -17.69 1.85
C ASN A 140 7.18 -17.11 2.61
N GLU A 141 7.55 -15.86 2.36
CA GLU A 141 8.58 -15.15 3.13
C GLU A 141 8.18 -15.00 4.60
N ILE A 142 6.92 -14.65 4.88
CA ILE A 142 6.39 -14.52 6.25
C ILE A 142 6.36 -15.88 6.95
N LYS A 143 5.89 -16.94 6.28
CA LYS A 143 5.91 -18.31 6.82
C LYS A 143 7.33 -18.77 7.19
N SER A 144 8.29 -18.52 6.31
CA SER A 144 9.69 -18.86 6.55
C SER A 144 10.25 -18.11 7.76
N TRP A 145 10.01 -16.79 7.84
CA TRP A 145 10.42 -15.97 8.97
C TRP A 145 9.77 -16.42 10.28
N ALA A 146 8.46 -16.70 10.29
CA ALA A 146 7.75 -17.17 11.48
C ALA A 146 8.34 -18.50 11.99
N LYS A 147 8.65 -19.42 11.08
CA LYS A 147 9.31 -20.70 11.39
C LYS A 147 10.72 -20.50 11.98
N GLU A 148 11.53 -19.61 11.39
CA GLU A 148 12.88 -19.27 11.88
C GLU A 148 12.84 -18.66 13.29
N GLN A 149 11.79 -17.92 13.61
CA GLN A 149 11.56 -17.32 14.93
C GLN A 149 10.85 -18.26 15.91
N ASN A 150 10.50 -19.49 15.52
CA ASN A 150 9.73 -20.46 16.30
C ASN A 150 8.37 -19.89 16.79
N ILE A 151 7.69 -19.10 15.95
CA ILE A 151 6.39 -18.51 16.27
C ILE A 151 5.28 -19.50 15.90
N GLU A 152 4.43 -19.84 16.86
CA GLU A 152 3.25 -20.66 16.63
C GLU A 152 2.19 -19.90 15.81
N ASP A 153 1.45 -20.61 14.95
CA ASP A 153 0.48 -19.99 14.03
C ASP A 153 -0.56 -19.11 14.74
N LYS A 154 -1.07 -19.54 15.88
CA LYS A 154 -2.07 -18.79 16.65
C LYS A 154 -1.52 -17.56 17.37
N LYS A 155 -0.19 -17.49 17.54
CA LYS A 155 0.47 -16.39 18.24
C LYS A 155 0.86 -15.22 17.32
N LEU A 156 0.91 -15.43 16.01
CA LEU A 156 1.24 -14.37 15.07
C LEU A 156 0.00 -13.60 14.63
N LYS A 157 -0.02 -12.30 14.89
CA LYS A 157 -1.04 -11.35 14.47
C LYS A 157 -0.44 -10.41 13.42
N ILE A 158 -0.95 -10.47 12.19
CA ILE A 158 -0.42 -9.70 11.06
C ILE A 158 -1.37 -8.55 10.73
N PHE A 159 -0.84 -7.39 10.45
CA PHE A 159 -1.64 -6.22 10.09
C PHE A 159 -1.06 -5.46 8.89
N LEU A 160 -1.97 -4.94 8.07
CA LEU A 160 -1.69 -3.94 7.02
C LEU A 160 -2.93 -3.10 6.72
N PRO A 161 -2.79 -1.78 6.44
CA PRO A 161 -3.91 -0.94 6.03
C PRO A 161 -4.35 -1.24 4.60
N SER A 162 -5.64 -1.07 4.29
CA SER A 162 -6.23 -1.39 2.99
C SER A 162 -6.85 -0.19 2.29
N GLY A 163 -6.46 0.01 1.02
CA GLY A 163 -7.24 0.78 0.05
C GLY A 163 -8.30 -0.12 -0.62
N THR A 164 -7.93 -0.79 -1.70
CA THR A 164 -8.77 -1.82 -2.38
C THR A 164 -8.75 -3.19 -1.70
N GLY A 165 -7.93 -3.37 -0.67
CA GLY A 165 -7.86 -4.62 0.09
C GLY A 165 -7.18 -5.81 -0.58
N THR A 166 -6.85 -5.75 -1.87
CA THR A 166 -6.30 -6.87 -2.65
C THR A 166 -5.08 -7.54 -1.99
N THR A 167 -4.18 -6.74 -1.39
CA THR A 167 -2.99 -7.30 -0.71
C THR A 167 -3.38 -8.08 0.52
N ALA A 168 -4.26 -7.53 1.36
CA ALA A 168 -4.74 -8.19 2.58
C ALA A 168 -5.50 -9.48 2.25
N LEU A 169 -6.37 -9.44 1.23
CA LEU A 169 -7.16 -10.59 0.79
C LEU A 169 -6.28 -11.77 0.35
N TYR A 170 -5.40 -11.54 -0.63
CA TYR A 170 -4.54 -12.64 -1.12
C TYR A 170 -3.50 -13.07 -0.07
N LEU A 171 -3.06 -12.16 0.79
CA LEU A 171 -2.15 -12.55 1.87
C LEU A 171 -2.86 -13.50 2.86
N GLN A 172 -4.11 -13.20 3.27
CA GLN A 172 -4.91 -14.10 4.11
C GLN A 172 -5.16 -15.46 3.44
N LYS A 173 -5.41 -15.49 2.13
CA LYS A 173 -5.61 -16.71 1.36
C LYS A 173 -4.42 -17.69 1.48
N PHE A 174 -3.18 -17.18 1.54
CA PHE A 174 -1.96 -17.98 1.54
C PHE A 174 -1.33 -18.17 2.92
N LEU A 175 -1.87 -17.52 3.97
CA LEU A 175 -1.32 -17.58 5.32
C LEU A 175 -2.20 -18.41 6.25
N PRO A 176 -1.59 -19.22 7.14
CA PRO A 176 -2.31 -19.89 8.24
C PRO A 176 -2.57 -18.94 9.42
N PHE A 177 -1.98 -17.76 9.43
CA PHE A 177 -2.00 -16.77 10.51
C PHE A 177 -3.23 -15.88 10.44
N GLU A 178 -3.63 -15.28 11.58
CA GLU A 178 -4.67 -14.26 11.58
C GLU A 178 -4.16 -12.95 10.99
N LEU A 179 -4.84 -12.49 9.95
CA LEU A 179 -4.55 -11.22 9.31
C LEU A 179 -5.65 -10.21 9.57
N PHE A 180 -5.24 -9.04 10.00
CA PHE A 180 -6.07 -7.91 10.30
C PHE A 180 -5.80 -6.75 9.32
N THR A 181 -6.82 -5.97 9.05
CA THR A 181 -6.73 -4.78 8.20
C THR A 181 -7.69 -3.69 8.69
N CYS A 182 -7.55 -2.49 8.17
CA CYS A 182 -8.57 -1.43 8.31
C CYS A 182 -8.86 -0.78 6.97
N SER A 183 -10.08 -0.29 6.78
CA SER A 183 -10.46 0.44 5.57
C SER A 183 -9.91 1.87 5.60
N CYS A 184 -8.97 2.20 4.70
CA CYS A 184 -8.47 3.56 4.51
C CYS A 184 -9.25 4.32 3.44
N VAL A 185 -9.83 3.60 2.47
CA VAL A 185 -10.69 4.13 1.40
C VAL A 185 -12.09 3.60 1.60
N GLY A 186 -13.10 4.47 1.48
CA GLY A 186 -14.48 4.10 1.75
C GLY A 186 -14.73 3.75 3.22
N ASP A 187 -15.56 2.76 3.43
CA ASP A 187 -15.89 2.18 4.74
C ASP A 187 -15.65 0.66 4.75
N ASP A 188 -16.01 0.01 5.86
CA ASP A 188 -15.77 -1.42 6.02
C ASP A 188 -16.66 -2.25 5.08
N GLU A 189 -17.87 -1.79 4.75
CA GLU A 189 -18.75 -2.46 3.80
C GLU A 189 -18.22 -2.36 2.37
N TYR A 190 -17.67 -1.18 2.00
CA TYR A 190 -16.96 -1.03 0.73
C TYR A 190 -15.78 -2.01 0.63
N LEU A 191 -14.98 -2.12 1.70
CA LEU A 191 -13.82 -3.03 1.71
C LEU A 191 -14.24 -4.50 1.62
N LYS A 192 -15.31 -4.91 2.32
CA LYS A 192 -15.90 -6.27 2.20
C LYS A 192 -16.35 -6.57 0.78
N LYS A 193 -17.01 -5.60 0.12
CA LYS A 193 -17.39 -5.75 -1.28
C LYS A 193 -16.18 -5.97 -2.18
N GLN A 194 -15.09 -5.20 -1.98
CA GLN A 194 -13.84 -5.38 -2.73
C GLN A 194 -13.23 -6.78 -2.52
N PHE A 195 -13.39 -7.38 -1.35
CA PHE A 195 -12.96 -8.76 -1.11
C PHE A 195 -13.81 -9.74 -1.90
N LEU A 196 -15.14 -9.62 -1.80
CA LEU A 196 -16.09 -10.50 -2.50
C LEU A 196 -15.96 -10.44 -4.03
N ASP A 197 -15.62 -9.29 -4.59
CA ASP A 197 -15.40 -9.11 -6.03
C ASP A 197 -14.18 -9.92 -6.55
N LEU A 198 -13.26 -10.31 -5.66
CA LEU A 198 -12.04 -11.06 -6.02
C LEU A 198 -12.04 -12.52 -5.53
N GLU A 199 -12.52 -12.78 -4.32
CA GLU A 199 -12.53 -14.10 -3.66
C GLU A 199 -13.76 -14.22 -2.75
N GLU A 200 -14.42 -15.39 -2.77
CA GLU A 200 -15.64 -15.61 -1.99
C GLU A 200 -15.40 -15.85 -0.49
N GLU A 201 -14.21 -16.38 -0.14
CA GLU A 201 -13.90 -16.88 1.21
C GLU A 201 -12.53 -16.39 1.72
N ASN A 202 -12.23 -16.72 2.98
CA ASN A 202 -10.94 -16.46 3.63
C ASN A 202 -10.55 -14.97 3.68
N HIS A 203 -11.51 -14.13 4.03
CA HIS A 203 -11.28 -12.69 4.14
C HIS A 203 -10.50 -12.33 5.42
N PRO A 204 -9.62 -11.32 5.36
CA PRO A 204 -8.97 -10.79 6.55
C PRO A 204 -9.98 -10.13 7.49
N LYS A 205 -9.65 -10.08 8.79
CA LYS A 205 -10.47 -9.42 9.80
C LYS A 205 -10.34 -7.91 9.68
N ILE A 206 -11.44 -7.20 9.48
CA ILE A 206 -11.44 -5.73 9.42
C ILE A 206 -11.57 -5.18 10.84
N LEU A 207 -10.55 -4.45 11.30
CA LEU A 207 -10.58 -3.75 12.57
C LEU A 207 -11.40 -2.47 12.45
N LYS A 208 -12.25 -2.23 13.44
CA LYS A 208 -13.08 -1.01 13.52
C LYS A 208 -12.20 0.20 13.83
N LYS A 209 -12.56 1.32 13.24
CA LYS A 209 -11.99 2.64 13.55
C LYS A 209 -12.87 3.33 14.61
N GLU A 210 -12.27 4.00 15.57
CA GLU A 210 -13.01 4.77 16.58
C GLU A 210 -13.90 5.85 15.97
N LYS A 211 -13.44 6.46 14.87
CA LYS A 211 -14.18 7.48 14.14
C LYS A 211 -14.07 7.32 12.62
N LYS A 212 -14.99 7.95 11.90
CA LYS A 212 -14.96 7.95 10.43
C LYS A 212 -13.86 8.89 9.91
N TYR A 213 -12.98 8.34 9.08
CA TYR A 213 -11.99 9.10 8.34
C TYR A 213 -12.34 9.12 6.84
N HIS A 214 -12.08 10.24 6.19
CA HIS A 214 -12.26 10.39 4.74
C HIS A 214 -10.89 10.36 4.06
N PHE A 215 -10.74 9.50 3.08
CA PHE A 215 -9.49 9.35 2.35
C PHE A 215 -8.99 10.67 1.76
N GLY A 216 -7.71 10.95 1.92
CA GLY A 216 -7.08 12.17 1.41
C GLY A 216 -7.40 13.46 2.18
N LYS A 217 -8.32 13.44 3.16
CA LYS A 217 -8.52 14.56 4.08
C LYS A 217 -7.38 14.61 5.11
N LEU A 218 -6.91 15.82 5.40
CA LEU A 218 -5.82 16.01 6.34
C LEU A 218 -6.36 16.03 7.78
N TYR A 219 -5.90 15.09 8.58
CA TYR A 219 -6.16 14.97 10.01
C TYR A 219 -4.83 15.13 10.75
N ILE A 220 -4.77 16.08 11.69
CA ILE A 220 -3.52 16.43 12.35
C ILE A 220 -2.91 15.24 13.13
N GLU A 221 -3.75 14.37 13.67
CA GLU A 221 -3.32 13.15 14.34
C GLU A 221 -2.54 12.18 13.44
N PHE A 222 -2.81 12.17 12.12
CA PHE A 222 -2.03 11.36 11.18
C PHE A 222 -0.61 11.90 11.03
N TYR A 223 -0.47 13.22 10.98
CA TYR A 223 0.84 13.84 10.95
C TYR A 223 1.65 13.55 12.23
N PHE A 224 1.01 13.68 13.40
CA PHE A 224 1.67 13.35 14.66
C PHE A 224 2.07 11.87 14.74
N LYS A 225 1.20 10.96 14.31
CA LYS A 225 1.53 9.53 14.25
C LYS A 225 2.70 9.25 13.31
N HIS A 226 2.75 9.88 12.14
CA HIS A 226 3.87 9.77 11.22
C HIS A 226 5.20 10.24 11.85
N ILE A 227 5.20 11.38 12.52
CA ILE A 227 6.40 11.89 13.21
C ILE A 227 6.79 11.00 14.40
N GLU A 228 5.83 10.51 15.16
CA GLU A 228 6.07 9.58 16.26
C GLU A 228 6.74 8.29 15.77
N LEU A 229 6.20 7.67 14.73
CA LEU A 229 6.75 6.49 14.10
C LEU A 229 8.19 6.73 13.63
N LEU A 230 8.42 7.82 12.90
CA LEU A 230 9.75 8.16 12.42
C LEU A 230 10.75 8.36 13.57
N LYS A 231 10.37 9.10 14.62
CA LYS A 231 11.23 9.39 15.78
C LYS A 231 11.56 8.12 16.59
N GLN A 232 10.57 7.23 16.82
CA GLN A 232 10.77 6.05 17.67
C GLN A 232 11.40 4.86 16.93
N THR A 233 11.13 4.71 15.63
CA THR A 233 11.52 3.52 14.88
C THR A 233 12.62 3.76 13.86
N ASN A 234 12.89 5.00 13.51
CA ASN A 234 13.75 5.41 12.40
C ASN A 234 13.29 4.79 11.04
N ILE A 235 11.97 4.54 10.91
CA ILE A 235 11.33 4.06 9.69
C ILE A 235 10.35 5.11 9.22
N GLU A 236 10.48 5.55 7.97
CA GLU A 236 9.50 6.42 7.35
C GLU A 236 8.34 5.57 6.82
N PHE A 237 7.13 5.78 7.37
CA PHE A 237 5.89 5.17 6.93
C PHE A 237 5.08 6.11 6.02
N ASP A 238 4.21 5.55 5.19
CA ASP A 238 3.31 6.33 4.35
C ASP A 238 2.32 7.14 5.20
N LEU A 239 2.25 8.46 4.93
CA LEU A 239 1.42 9.37 5.72
C LEU A 239 -0.09 9.22 5.44
N LEU A 240 -0.46 8.64 4.29
CA LEU A 240 -1.84 8.54 3.85
C LEU A 240 -2.54 7.27 4.35
N TYR A 241 -1.84 6.12 4.36
CA TYR A 241 -2.36 4.82 4.77
C TYR A 241 -1.82 4.36 6.11
N ASP A 242 -0.49 4.41 6.29
CA ASP A 242 0.15 3.80 7.45
C ASP A 242 -0.12 4.59 8.74
N SER A 243 -0.28 5.92 8.68
CA SER A 243 -0.65 6.70 9.86
C SER A 243 -1.97 6.23 10.48
N LEU A 244 -3.02 6.05 9.66
CA LEU A 244 -4.28 5.47 10.12
C LEU A 244 -4.10 4.01 10.51
N GLY A 245 -3.35 3.25 9.73
CA GLY A 245 -3.08 1.84 9.99
C GLY A 245 -2.47 1.61 11.37
N TRP A 246 -1.45 2.38 11.72
CA TRP A 246 -0.80 2.30 13.02
C TRP A 246 -1.71 2.74 14.18
N ILE A 247 -2.50 3.82 14.02
CA ILE A 247 -3.48 4.23 15.03
C ILE A 247 -4.45 3.07 15.34
N VAL A 248 -4.99 2.43 14.31
CA VAL A 248 -5.94 1.32 14.48
C VAL A 248 -5.26 0.07 15.05
N PHE A 249 -4.05 -0.23 14.60
CA PHE A 249 -3.33 -1.42 15.05
C PHE A 249 -2.87 -1.30 16.50
N GLU A 250 -2.33 -0.16 16.93
CA GLU A 250 -1.96 0.07 18.32
C GLU A 250 -3.18 0.00 19.25
N GLU A 251 -4.32 0.57 18.84
CA GLU A 251 -5.55 0.48 19.62
C GLU A 251 -6.04 -0.98 19.75
N PHE A 252 -5.97 -1.75 18.67
CA PHE A 252 -6.24 -3.19 18.72
C PHE A 252 -5.30 -3.91 19.70
N VAL A 253 -3.99 -3.70 19.60
CA VAL A 253 -3.00 -4.34 20.47
C VAL A 253 -3.19 -3.94 21.93
N LYS A 254 -3.49 -2.67 22.20
CA LYS A 254 -3.74 -2.16 23.55
C LYS A 254 -4.93 -2.84 24.23
N ASN A 255 -5.99 -3.12 23.46
CA ASN A 255 -7.22 -3.72 23.96
C ASN A 255 -7.23 -5.26 23.90
N LEU A 256 -6.14 -5.87 23.42
CA LEU A 256 -6.04 -7.32 23.33
C LEU A 256 -5.68 -7.90 24.69
N GLU A 257 -6.49 -8.85 25.17
CA GLU A 257 -6.16 -9.63 26.38
C GLU A 257 -4.89 -10.46 26.16
N ASN A 258 -4.07 -10.58 27.18
CA ASN A 258 -2.81 -11.35 27.14
C ASN A 258 -1.91 -10.98 25.96
N LYS A 259 -1.85 -9.70 25.59
CA LYS A 259 -1.09 -9.22 24.42
C LYS A 259 0.37 -9.69 24.39
N ASP A 260 0.98 -9.89 25.56
CA ASP A 260 2.39 -10.34 25.68
C ASP A 260 2.60 -11.79 25.22
N GLU A 261 1.52 -12.55 25.00
CA GLU A 261 1.57 -13.89 24.42
C GLU A 261 1.62 -13.88 22.90
N TYR A 262 1.44 -12.72 22.25
CA TYR A 262 1.36 -12.60 20.79
C TYR A 262 2.58 -11.91 20.21
N VAL A 263 2.85 -12.24 18.96
CA VAL A 263 3.82 -11.57 18.11
C VAL A 263 3.06 -10.74 17.08
N PHE A 264 3.42 -9.47 16.97
CA PHE A 264 2.75 -8.50 16.09
C PHE A 264 3.63 -8.17 14.90
N LEU A 265 3.13 -8.43 13.69
CA LEU A 265 3.82 -8.15 12.43
C LEU A 265 3.03 -7.11 11.62
N TYR A 266 3.63 -5.97 11.39
CA TYR A 266 3.12 -4.94 10.48
C TYR A 266 3.74 -5.10 9.10
N ILE A 267 2.94 -5.04 8.03
CA ILE A 267 3.46 -5.05 6.67
C ILE A 267 3.59 -3.62 6.15
N HIS A 268 4.81 -3.12 6.03
CA HIS A 268 5.09 -1.82 5.44
C HIS A 268 4.93 -1.88 3.92
N GLN A 269 3.87 -1.25 3.43
CA GLN A 269 3.46 -1.37 2.03
C GLN A 269 4.14 -0.38 1.08
N GLY A 270 5.17 0.37 1.54
CA GLY A 270 5.83 1.40 0.75
C GLY A 270 4.97 2.66 0.60
N GLY A 271 5.08 3.35 -0.52
CA GLY A 271 4.27 4.56 -0.78
C GLY A 271 4.86 5.87 -0.27
N VAL A 272 6.03 5.84 0.37
CA VAL A 272 6.66 7.00 1.04
C VAL A 272 6.99 8.17 0.09
N LEU A 273 7.08 7.94 -1.22
CA LEU A 273 7.27 9.02 -2.21
C LEU A 273 6.14 10.07 -2.13
N GLY A 274 4.93 9.65 -1.79
CA GLY A 274 3.76 10.51 -1.59
C GLY A 274 3.89 11.45 -0.39
N ASN A 275 4.75 11.14 0.58
CA ASN A 275 4.91 11.93 1.81
C ASN A 275 5.32 13.37 1.53
N LYS A 276 6.19 13.61 0.53
CA LYS A 276 6.62 14.97 0.17
C LYS A 276 5.44 15.90 -0.08
N THR A 277 4.50 15.47 -0.93
CA THR A 277 3.32 16.28 -1.25
C THR A 277 2.34 16.36 -0.09
N MET A 278 2.22 15.30 0.70
CA MET A 278 1.35 15.28 1.88
C MET A 278 1.89 16.22 2.97
N ILE A 279 3.19 16.22 3.27
CA ILE A 279 3.82 17.09 4.25
C ILE A 279 3.64 18.57 3.87
N GLU A 280 3.82 18.94 2.59
CA GLU A 280 3.56 20.30 2.13
C GLU A 280 2.11 20.73 2.36
N ARG A 281 1.13 19.83 2.07
CA ARG A 281 -0.29 20.07 2.34
C ARG A 281 -0.58 20.24 3.83
N TYR A 282 0.05 19.46 4.71
CA TYR A 282 -0.08 19.60 6.16
C TYR A 282 0.49 20.94 6.65
N LYS A 283 1.69 21.31 6.20
CA LYS A 283 2.31 22.61 6.53
C LYS A 283 1.43 23.77 6.10
N PHE A 284 0.85 23.70 4.91
CA PHE A 284 -0.06 24.73 4.42
C PHE A 284 -1.34 24.83 5.26
N LYS A 285 -1.93 23.68 5.66
CA LYS A 285 -3.20 23.64 6.38
C LYS A 285 -3.07 23.96 7.86
N PHE A 286 -1.95 23.58 8.50
CA PHE A 286 -1.73 23.66 9.94
C PHE A 286 -0.42 24.39 10.29
N PRO A 287 -0.16 25.61 9.76
CA PRO A 287 1.13 26.26 9.91
C PRO A 287 1.52 26.46 11.38
N ASN A 288 0.63 27.03 12.19
CA ASN A 288 0.89 27.33 13.60
C ASN A 288 1.10 26.08 14.49
N THR A 289 0.50 24.95 14.12
CA THR A 289 0.63 23.71 14.88
C THR A 289 1.95 23.00 14.59
N LEU A 290 2.48 23.16 13.38
CA LEU A 290 3.69 22.46 12.94
C LEU A 290 4.98 23.24 13.17
N GLU A 291 4.91 24.56 13.39
CA GLU A 291 6.06 25.40 13.79
C GLU A 291 6.51 25.13 15.25
N SER A 292 5.66 24.48 16.05
CA SER A 292 5.92 24.16 17.45
C SER A 292 6.51 22.76 17.71
N ILE A 293 6.83 22.01 16.66
CA ILE A 293 7.33 20.62 16.70
C ILE A 293 8.78 20.55 16.18
#